data_b23b35a97a51ba3dd95a1471b101e829
#
_entry.id   b23b35a97a51ba3dd95a1471b101e829
#
_cell.length_a   1.000
_cell.length_b   1.000
_cell.length_c   1.000
_cell.angle_alpha   90.00
_cell.angle_beta   90.00
_cell.angle_gamma   90.00
#
_symmetry.space_group_name_H-M   'P 1'
#
loop_
_entity.id
_entity.type
_entity.pdbx_description
1 polymer ?
#
loop_
_entity_poly.entity_id
_entity_poly.type
_entity_poly.pdbx_seq_one_letter_code
_entity_poly.pdbx_strand_id
1 'polypeptide(L)' 'MKAAELREKTAEELQTILLEELRAQFNLRMRKGTGQLDKPSEMKKTRRNIARLNTLINEKNIASGKEA' A
#
# COMPACT_ATOMS: atom_id res chain seq x y z
N MET A 1 8.09 -4.47 2.84
CA MET A 1 8.10 -3.11 3.42
C MET A 1 8.13 -3.20 4.94
N LYS A 2 9.05 -2.51 5.55
CA LYS A 2 9.10 -2.43 7.01
C LYS A 2 8.48 -1.13 7.47
N ALA A 3 7.68 -1.19 8.53
CA ALA A 3 7.00 -0.01 9.05
C ALA A 3 7.99 1.08 9.46
N ALA A 4 9.12 0.70 10.05
CA ALA A 4 10.14 1.66 10.47
C ALA A 4 10.69 2.48 9.29
N GLU A 5 10.95 1.82 8.17
CA GLU A 5 11.44 2.50 6.97
C GLU A 5 10.38 3.45 6.40
N LEU A 6 9.13 3.01 6.40
CA LEU A 6 8.03 3.82 5.88
C LEU A 6 7.76 5.04 6.76
N ARG A 7 7.96 4.93 8.06
CA ARG A 7 7.75 6.05 8.98
C ARG A 7 8.75 7.18 8.78
N GLU A 8 9.89 6.89 8.19
CA GLU A 8 10.90 7.92 7.88
C GLU A 8 10.53 8.72 6.64
N LYS A 9 9.59 8.24 5.84
CA LYS A 9 9.18 8.91 4.61
C LYS A 9 8.11 9.96 4.88
N THR A 10 8.04 10.96 3.99
CA THR A 10 6.99 11.97 4.07
C THR A 10 5.64 11.40 3.67
N ALA A 11 4.55 12.09 4.04
CA ALA A 11 3.21 11.67 3.65
C ALA A 11 3.06 11.59 2.13
N GLU A 12 3.69 12.52 1.41
CA GLU A 12 3.64 12.54 -0.05
C GLU A 12 4.33 11.32 -0.65
N GLU A 13 5.49 10.95 -0.11
CA GLU A 13 6.21 9.76 -0.55
C GLU A 13 5.40 8.50 -0.28
N LEU A 14 4.76 8.44 0.88
CA LEU A 14 3.90 7.30 1.22
C LEU A 14 2.71 7.19 0.28
N GLN A 15 2.13 8.32 -0.11
CA GLN A 15 1.02 8.32 -1.06
C GLN A 15 1.46 7.82 -2.43
N THR A 16 2.66 8.18 -2.86
CA THR A 16 3.23 7.69 -4.11
C THR A 16 3.40 6.17 -4.07
N ILE A 17 3.95 5.65 -2.98
CA ILE A 17 4.13 4.22 -2.79
C ILE A 17 2.77 3.51 -2.74
N LEU A 18 1.80 4.11 -2.06
CA LEU A 18 0.45 3.57 -2.00
C LEU A 18 -0.16 3.44 -3.38
N LEU A 19 0.01 4.46 -4.21
CA LEU A 19 -0.51 4.44 -5.57
C LEU A 19 0.12 3.32 -6.39
N GLU A 20 1.43 3.10 -6.24
CA GLU A 20 2.13 2.00 -6.90
C GLU A 20 1.59 0.65 -6.45
N GLU A 21 1.33 0.48 -5.15
CA GLU A 21 0.77 -0.76 -4.62
C GLU A 21 -0.66 -1.00 -5.11
N LEU A 22 -1.45 0.06 -5.22
CA LEU A 22 -2.81 -0.06 -5.77
C LEU A 22 -2.78 -0.49 -7.23
N ARG A 23 -1.84 0.01 -8.01
CA ARG A 23 -1.64 -0.42 -9.40
C ARG A 23 -1.22 -1.88 -9.46
N ALA A 24 -0.33 -2.28 -8.56
CA ALA A 24 0.09 -3.68 -8.48
C ALA A 24 -1.09 -4.59 -8.14
N GLN A 25 -1.94 -4.17 -7.20
CA GLN A 25 -3.13 -4.91 -6.84
C GLN A 25 -4.08 -5.06 -8.02
N PHE A 26 -4.27 -3.98 -8.76
CA PHE A 26 -5.12 -3.99 -9.95
C PHE A 26 -4.59 -4.99 -10.99
N ASN A 27 -3.29 -4.95 -11.25
CA ASN A 27 -2.66 -5.87 -12.19
C ASN A 27 -2.81 -7.33 -11.75
N LEU A 28 -2.65 -7.59 -10.45
CA LEU A 28 -2.83 -8.95 -9.92
C LEU A 28 -4.26 -9.43 -10.09
N ARG A 29 -5.25 -8.55 -9.89
CA ARG A 29 -6.64 -8.89 -10.12
C ARG A 29 -6.92 -9.21 -11.58
N MET A 30 -6.32 -8.46 -12.49
CA MET A 30 -6.44 -8.71 -13.91
C MET A 30 -5.86 -10.07 -14.28
N ARG A 31 -4.68 -10.40 -13.74
CA ARG A 31 -4.06 -11.71 -13.97
C ARG A 31 -4.92 -12.84 -13.43
N LYS A 32 -5.52 -12.65 -12.26
CA LYS A 32 -6.40 -13.65 -11.67
C LYS A 32 -7.61 -13.88 -12.57
N GLY A 33 -8.16 -12.81 -13.11
CA GLY A 33 -9.31 -12.90 -14.02
C GLY A 33 -9.00 -13.67 -15.30
N THR A 34 -7.74 -13.65 -15.75
CA THR A 34 -7.31 -14.37 -16.95
C THR A 34 -6.72 -15.75 -16.65
N GLY A 35 -6.69 -16.14 -15.37
CA GLY A 35 -6.14 -17.41 -14.94
C GLY A 35 -4.63 -17.49 -14.91
N GLN A 36 -3.95 -16.35 -15.02
CA GLN A 36 -2.49 -16.29 -15.05
C GLN A 36 -1.84 -16.17 -13.69
N LEU A 37 -2.62 -15.98 -12.65
CA LEU A 37 -2.08 -15.78 -11.30
C LEU A 37 -1.93 -17.13 -10.60
N ASP A 38 -0.68 -17.52 -10.36
CA ASP A 38 -0.36 -18.78 -9.71
C ASP A 38 -0.15 -18.68 -8.21
N LYS A 39 0.11 -17.46 -7.70
CA LYS A 39 0.49 -17.27 -6.30
C LYS A 39 -0.45 -16.30 -5.59
N PRO A 40 -1.46 -16.81 -4.87
CA PRO A 40 -2.36 -15.94 -4.09
C PRO A 40 -1.64 -15.18 -2.98
N SER A 41 -0.44 -15.64 -2.57
CA SER A 41 0.36 -14.96 -1.56
C SER A 41 0.76 -13.54 -1.97
N GLU A 42 0.94 -13.29 -3.28
CA GLU A 42 1.27 -11.95 -3.77
C GLU A 42 0.14 -10.97 -3.53
N MET A 43 -1.11 -11.41 -3.73
CA MET A 43 -2.27 -10.57 -3.46
C MET A 43 -2.39 -10.24 -1.98
N LYS A 44 -2.17 -11.22 -1.12
CA LYS A 44 -2.19 -11.00 0.33
C LYS A 44 -1.11 -10.02 0.76
N LYS A 45 0.08 -10.16 0.20
CA LYS A 45 1.20 -9.27 0.48
C LYS A 45 0.89 -7.84 0.07
N THR A 46 0.36 -7.66 -1.12
CA THR A 46 0.01 -6.34 -1.64
C THR A 46 -1.10 -5.70 -0.79
N ARG A 47 -2.13 -6.46 -0.42
CA ARG A 47 -3.19 -5.96 0.45
C ARG A 47 -2.64 -5.52 1.80
N ARG A 48 -1.74 -6.29 2.37
CA ARG A 48 -1.10 -5.98 3.65
C ARG A 48 -0.28 -4.70 3.55
N ASN A 49 0.46 -4.54 2.45
CA ASN A 49 1.24 -3.32 2.21
C ASN A 49 0.34 -2.09 2.08
N ILE A 50 -0.77 -2.21 1.37
CA ILE A 50 -1.73 -1.12 1.20
C ILE A 50 -2.32 -0.71 2.55
N ALA A 51 -2.72 -1.68 3.36
CA ALA A 51 -3.27 -1.41 4.68
C ALA A 51 -2.25 -0.70 5.58
N ARG A 52 -0.99 -1.15 5.53
CA ARG A 52 0.09 -0.54 6.31
C ARG A 52 0.35 0.90 5.87
N LEU A 53 0.38 1.14 4.57
CA LEU A 53 0.60 2.48 4.02
C LEU A 53 -0.54 3.42 4.41
N ASN A 54 -1.78 2.96 4.33
CA ASN A 54 -2.94 3.76 4.75
C ASN A 54 -2.84 4.13 6.23
N THR A 55 -2.47 3.18 7.07
CA THR A 55 -2.32 3.43 8.52
C THR A 55 -1.25 4.48 8.77
N LEU A 56 -0.09 4.35 8.12
CA LEU A 56 1.02 5.29 8.31
C LEU A 56 0.71 6.69 7.79
N ILE A 57 0.03 6.78 6.66
CA ILE A 57 -0.40 8.07 6.12
C ILE A 57 -1.38 8.74 7.10
N ASN A 58 -2.31 7.97 7.64
CA ASN A 58 -3.26 8.47 8.60
C ASN A 58 -2.57 8.96 9.88
N GLU A 59 -1.59 8.19 10.39
CA GLU A 59 -0.79 8.60 11.55
C GLU A 59 -0.10 9.94 11.31
N LYS A 60 0.49 10.12 10.13
CA LYS A 60 1.19 11.36 9.79
C LYS A 60 0.23 12.53 9.69
N ASN A 61 -0.96 12.32 9.13
CA ASN A 61 -1.97 13.37 9.05
C ASN A 61 -2.44 13.79 10.44
N ILE A 62 -2.63 12.83 11.33
CA ILE A 62 -3.01 13.13 12.73
C ILE A 62 -1.88 13.87 13.42
N ALA A 63 -0.64 13.42 13.26
CA ALA A 63 0.51 14.04 13.89
C ALA A 63 0.73 15.49 13.43
N SER A 64 0.38 15.79 12.17
CA SER A 64 0.50 17.15 11.65
C SER A 64 -0.72 18.02 11.95
N GLY A 65 -1.71 17.48 12.68
CA GLY A 65 -2.92 18.21 13.04
C GLY A 65 -3.97 18.28 11.94
N LYS A 66 -3.80 17.54 10.89
CA LYS A 66 -4.78 17.47 9.80
C LYS A 66 -5.74 16.32 10.10
N GLU A 67 -6.98 16.67 10.34
CA GLU A 67 -8.01 15.68 10.51
C GLU A 67 -8.59 15.30 9.16
N ALA A 68 -8.83 14.02 8.99
CA ALA A 68 -9.44 13.51 7.78
C ALA A 68 -10.90 13.91 7.67
#